data_0f526481fb72ec675e423a12f7b9e418
#
_entry.id   0f526481fb72ec675e423a12f7b9e418
#
_cell.length_a   1.000
_cell.length_b   1.000
_cell.length_c   1.000
_cell.angle_alpha   90.00
_cell.angle_beta   90.00
_cell.angle_gamma   90.00
#
_symmetry.space_group_name_H-M   'P 1'
#
loop_
_entity.id
_entity.type
_entity.pdbx_description
1 polymer ?
#
loop_
_entity_poly.entity_id
_entity_poly.type
_entity_poly.pdbx_seq_one_letter_code
_entity_poly.pdbx_strand_id
1 'polypeptide(L)'
;MTTGRTGRLLTVVGARPQFVKAMPVSRAIGRAPGLSEVLVHTGQHHDAALSDSFFRELGLPEPAENLGIHGGSHGEMTGRMLAALDGVIARVQPDLVIVYGDTNSTLAGALAAAKSGVPVAHVEAGLRVFDRSMPEETNRVVVDHLSRLLFAPTRIAVAHLAREGLVEGVHHVGDVMQDAVLAMAALPVAGESILARLGLASNAYAVATLHRAATTDSAAALAAAVGYLRRQAKRLPVVLPLHPRTRQAAARFGVDLSGLTIIDPVGPLDMQRLLADCAAVFTDSGGLQKEAYFHRKPCVTLRDDTEWSETVDAGWNRLWTTADYRPRREIDDYGTGDAAERIVQTIARFLAADSAPMAATGAQA
;
A
#
# COMPACT_ATOMS: atom_id res chain seq x y z
N MET A 1 -23.40 -22.26 -25.29
CA MET A 1 -22.92 -21.58 -24.07
C MET A 1 -21.69 -22.34 -23.60
N THR A 2 -20.49 -21.89 -23.97
CA THR A 2 -19.23 -22.44 -23.49
C THR A 2 -19.11 -22.05 -22.03
N THR A 3 -19.15 -23.03 -21.13
CA THR A 3 -18.79 -22.87 -19.73
C THR A 3 -17.27 -22.58 -19.70
N GLY A 4 -16.91 -21.32 -19.86
CA GLY A 4 -15.54 -20.88 -19.74
C GLY A 4 -15.03 -21.22 -18.34
N ARG A 5 -13.85 -21.82 -18.25
CA ARG A 5 -13.17 -22.08 -16.97
C ARG A 5 -13.06 -20.77 -16.21
N THR A 6 -13.54 -20.73 -14.96
CA THR A 6 -13.40 -19.57 -14.08
C THR A 6 -11.93 -19.46 -13.64
N GLY A 7 -11.26 -18.35 -13.97
CA GLY A 7 -9.90 -18.09 -13.49
C GLY A 7 -9.92 -17.88 -11.98
N ARG A 8 -9.14 -18.70 -11.25
CA ARG A 8 -9.03 -18.63 -9.79
C ARG A 8 -7.79 -17.80 -9.40
N LEU A 9 -8.02 -16.72 -8.70
CA LEU A 9 -6.97 -15.80 -8.24
C LEU A 9 -6.74 -16.03 -6.74
N LEU A 10 -5.47 -16.09 -6.32
CA LEU A 10 -5.08 -16.07 -4.92
C LEU A 10 -4.49 -14.71 -4.58
N THR A 11 -5.17 -13.95 -3.76
CA THR A 11 -4.70 -12.65 -3.26
C THR A 11 -4.02 -12.84 -1.91
N VAL A 12 -2.75 -12.42 -1.80
CA VAL A 12 -1.97 -12.51 -0.57
C VAL A 12 -1.76 -11.12 0.01
N VAL A 13 -2.25 -10.91 1.23
CA VAL A 13 -2.11 -9.66 2.00
C VAL A 13 -1.67 -9.96 3.43
N GLY A 14 -1.04 -9.01 4.11
CA GLY A 14 -0.57 -9.23 5.49
C GLY A 14 -0.41 -7.95 6.30
N ALA A 15 -0.40 -6.80 5.66
CA ALA A 15 -0.21 -5.50 6.29
C ALA A 15 -1.29 -4.49 5.89
N ARG A 16 -1.62 -3.56 6.77
CA ARG A 16 -2.69 -2.55 6.57
C ARG A 16 -2.63 -1.84 5.21
N PRO A 17 -1.45 -1.33 4.74
CA PRO A 17 -1.39 -0.70 3.42
C PRO A 17 -1.82 -1.62 2.28
N GLN A 18 -1.60 -2.93 2.42
CA GLN A 18 -2.02 -3.91 1.42
C GLN A 18 -3.54 -4.08 1.39
N PHE A 19 -4.21 -4.04 2.55
CA PHE A 19 -5.69 -4.12 2.62
C PHE A 19 -6.32 -2.95 1.86
N VAL A 20 -5.80 -1.73 2.06
CA VAL A 20 -6.29 -0.54 1.36
C VAL A 20 -6.12 -0.69 -0.16
N LYS A 21 -4.96 -1.15 -0.63
CA LYS A 21 -4.67 -1.36 -2.06
C LYS A 21 -5.46 -2.52 -2.66
N ALA A 22 -5.67 -3.59 -1.91
CA ALA A 22 -6.43 -4.76 -2.36
C ALA A 22 -7.92 -4.45 -2.54
N MET A 23 -8.48 -3.54 -1.75
CA MET A 23 -9.91 -3.24 -1.76
C MET A 23 -10.47 -2.89 -3.15
N PRO A 24 -9.93 -1.92 -3.92
CA PRO A 24 -10.44 -1.62 -5.25
C PRO A 24 -10.24 -2.79 -6.23
N VAL A 25 -9.13 -3.53 -6.12
CA VAL A 25 -8.85 -4.68 -7.00
C VAL A 25 -9.81 -5.84 -6.71
N SER A 26 -10.04 -6.21 -5.44
CA SER A 26 -11.00 -7.23 -5.05
C SER A 26 -12.42 -6.89 -5.50
N ARG A 27 -12.82 -5.60 -5.38
CA ARG A 27 -14.11 -5.12 -5.91
C ARG A 27 -14.20 -5.26 -7.43
N ALA A 28 -13.13 -4.96 -8.16
CA ALA A 28 -13.09 -5.10 -9.61
C ALA A 28 -13.12 -6.59 -10.01
N ILE A 29 -12.41 -7.48 -9.31
CA ILE A 29 -12.49 -8.94 -9.51
C ILE A 29 -13.91 -9.44 -9.30
N GLY A 30 -14.57 -9.03 -8.23
CA GLY A 30 -15.96 -9.44 -7.92
C GLY A 30 -16.98 -9.02 -9.00
N ARG A 31 -16.67 -8.00 -9.81
CA ARG A 31 -17.47 -7.56 -10.95
C ARG A 31 -17.09 -8.22 -12.27
N ALA A 32 -15.92 -8.85 -12.34
CA ALA A 32 -15.40 -9.41 -13.57
C ALA A 32 -15.96 -10.83 -13.81
N PRO A 33 -16.75 -11.07 -14.88
CA PRO A 33 -17.24 -12.40 -15.18
C PRO A 33 -16.08 -13.37 -15.47
N GLY A 34 -16.18 -14.58 -14.94
CA GLY A 34 -15.18 -15.62 -15.17
C GLY A 34 -13.91 -15.50 -14.32
N LEU A 35 -13.89 -14.63 -13.30
CA LEU A 35 -12.85 -14.59 -12.29
C LEU A 35 -13.44 -14.90 -10.90
N SER A 36 -12.62 -15.53 -10.05
CA SER A 36 -12.94 -15.75 -8.64
C SER A 36 -11.70 -15.47 -7.79
N GLU A 37 -11.90 -14.88 -6.62
CA GLU A 37 -10.81 -14.53 -5.71
C GLU A 37 -10.86 -15.38 -4.45
N VAL A 38 -9.69 -15.88 -4.03
CA VAL A 38 -9.43 -16.42 -2.70
C VAL A 38 -8.44 -15.49 -2.04
N LEU A 39 -8.84 -14.83 -0.96
CA LEU A 39 -7.99 -13.91 -0.22
C LEU A 39 -7.40 -14.61 1.00
N VAL A 40 -6.08 -14.48 1.19
CA VAL A 40 -5.35 -15.03 2.35
C VAL A 40 -4.62 -13.90 3.08
N HIS A 41 -4.83 -13.85 4.40
CA HIS A 41 -4.16 -12.94 5.31
C HIS A 41 -2.98 -13.66 5.97
N THR A 42 -1.74 -13.18 5.78
CA THR A 42 -0.56 -13.83 6.38
C THR A 42 -0.45 -13.62 7.89
N GLY A 43 -1.03 -12.56 8.43
CA GLY A 43 -0.92 -12.20 9.84
C GLY A 43 0.25 -11.27 10.17
N GLN A 44 0.98 -10.73 9.19
CA GLN A 44 2.13 -9.85 9.44
C GLN A 44 1.80 -8.69 10.38
N HIS A 45 0.65 -8.03 10.21
CA HIS A 45 0.07 -7.11 11.18
C HIS A 45 -1.01 -7.88 11.97
N HIS A 46 -0.66 -8.29 13.18
CA HIS A 46 -1.37 -9.30 13.97
C HIS A 46 -2.45 -8.74 14.92
N ASP A 47 -2.65 -7.43 14.96
CA ASP A 47 -3.72 -6.85 15.77
C ASP A 47 -5.08 -7.20 15.13
N ALA A 48 -5.66 -8.31 15.60
CA ALA A 48 -6.89 -8.87 15.05
C ALA A 48 -8.04 -7.86 15.08
N ALA A 49 -8.22 -7.13 16.18
CA ALA A 49 -9.30 -6.16 16.31
C ALA A 49 -9.18 -5.02 15.28
N LEU A 50 -7.97 -4.58 15.00
CA LEU A 50 -7.72 -3.56 13.98
C LEU A 50 -7.81 -4.16 12.55
N SER A 51 -7.35 -5.38 12.32
CA SER A 51 -7.44 -6.02 11.00
C SER A 51 -8.90 -6.29 10.62
N ASP A 52 -9.70 -6.85 11.53
CA ASP A 52 -11.12 -7.14 11.30
C ASP A 52 -11.93 -5.87 11.03
N SER A 53 -11.61 -4.76 11.72
CA SER A 53 -12.26 -3.47 11.45
C SER A 53 -11.91 -2.97 10.04
N PHE A 54 -10.65 -3.11 9.60
CA PHE A 54 -10.23 -2.76 8.26
C PHE A 54 -10.98 -3.55 7.18
N PHE A 55 -11.10 -4.87 7.32
CA PHE A 55 -11.82 -5.68 6.34
C PHE A 55 -13.29 -5.27 6.22
N ARG A 56 -13.96 -5.04 7.35
CA ARG A 56 -15.36 -4.61 7.37
C ARG A 56 -15.55 -3.18 6.84
N GLU A 57 -14.74 -2.23 7.28
CA GLU A 57 -14.83 -0.83 6.86
C GLU A 57 -14.55 -0.67 5.35
N LEU A 58 -13.57 -1.40 4.84
CA LEU A 58 -13.20 -1.35 3.42
C LEU A 58 -14.11 -2.22 2.54
N GLY A 59 -14.91 -3.11 3.12
CA GLY A 59 -15.73 -4.06 2.37
C GLY A 59 -14.90 -5.02 1.54
N LEU A 60 -13.74 -5.43 2.08
CA LEU A 60 -12.95 -6.53 1.52
C LEU A 60 -13.66 -7.87 1.75
N PRO A 61 -13.46 -8.88 0.87
CA PRO A 61 -13.86 -10.24 1.17
C PRO A 61 -13.21 -10.71 2.47
N GLU A 62 -13.94 -11.46 3.29
CA GLU A 62 -13.33 -12.12 4.44
C GLU A 62 -12.22 -13.05 3.97
N PRO A 63 -11.04 -13.04 4.63
CA PRO A 63 -9.98 -13.96 4.28
C PRO A 63 -10.44 -15.41 4.39
N ALA A 64 -10.22 -16.19 3.34
CA ALA A 64 -10.49 -17.63 3.39
C ALA A 64 -9.62 -18.32 4.46
N GLU A 65 -8.45 -17.75 4.73
CA GLU A 65 -7.54 -18.21 5.78
C GLU A 65 -6.71 -17.02 6.32
N ASN A 66 -6.54 -16.99 7.65
CA ASN A 66 -5.58 -16.12 8.33
C ASN A 66 -4.48 -16.99 8.92
N LEU A 67 -3.26 -16.86 8.40
CA LEU A 67 -2.11 -17.70 8.80
C LEU A 67 -1.56 -17.34 10.19
N GLY A 68 -1.88 -16.17 10.72
CA GLY A 68 -1.47 -15.72 12.05
C GLY A 68 0.05 -15.59 12.23
N ILE A 69 0.82 -15.40 11.15
CA ILE A 69 2.28 -15.40 11.19
C ILE A 69 2.79 -13.98 11.40
N HIS A 70 3.32 -13.75 12.59
CA HIS A 70 3.90 -12.45 13.01
C HIS A 70 5.12 -12.66 13.91
N GLY A 71 5.87 -11.59 14.21
CA GLY A 71 7.02 -11.60 15.10
C GLY A 71 8.22 -12.40 14.58
N GLY A 72 9.34 -12.29 15.28
CA GLY A 72 10.63 -12.82 14.85
C GLY A 72 11.39 -11.86 13.91
N SER A 73 12.52 -12.31 13.38
CA SER A 73 13.27 -11.57 12.36
C SER A 73 12.54 -11.56 11.01
N HIS A 74 12.92 -10.65 10.11
CA HIS A 74 12.36 -10.61 8.75
C HIS A 74 12.54 -11.96 8.03
N GLY A 75 13.72 -12.59 8.13
CA GLY A 75 13.98 -13.87 7.50
C GLY A 75 13.14 -15.01 8.07
N GLU A 76 13.04 -15.08 9.41
CA GLU A 76 12.21 -16.09 10.09
C GLU A 76 10.72 -15.96 9.72
N MET A 77 10.20 -14.72 9.78
CA MET A 77 8.81 -14.44 9.42
C MET A 77 8.53 -14.82 7.96
N THR A 78 9.39 -14.40 7.03
CA THR A 78 9.26 -14.72 5.60
C THR A 78 9.32 -16.24 5.36
N GLY A 79 10.23 -16.95 6.04
CA GLY A 79 10.34 -18.40 5.92
C GLY A 79 9.09 -19.14 6.39
N ARG A 80 8.51 -18.74 7.53
CA ARG A 80 7.24 -19.30 8.04
C ARG A 80 6.07 -19.01 7.08
N MET A 81 5.97 -17.79 6.56
CA MET A 81 4.95 -17.41 5.58
C MET A 81 5.11 -18.21 4.29
N LEU A 82 6.33 -18.37 3.78
CA LEU A 82 6.62 -19.14 2.58
C LEU A 82 6.12 -20.58 2.72
N ALA A 83 6.48 -21.27 3.82
CA ALA A 83 6.06 -22.64 4.06
C ALA A 83 4.54 -22.80 4.18
N ALA A 84 3.86 -21.85 4.84
CA ALA A 84 2.41 -21.88 4.97
C ALA A 84 1.71 -21.61 3.63
N LEU A 85 2.19 -20.64 2.85
CA LEU A 85 1.63 -20.26 1.55
C LEU A 85 1.82 -21.38 0.50
N ASP A 86 2.90 -22.15 0.56
CA ASP A 86 3.08 -23.33 -0.29
C ASP A 86 1.92 -24.32 -0.09
N GLY A 87 1.55 -24.62 1.15
CA GLY A 87 0.39 -25.44 1.48
C GLY A 87 -0.95 -24.83 1.01
N VAL A 88 -1.11 -23.51 1.10
CA VAL A 88 -2.30 -22.81 0.59
C VAL A 88 -2.41 -22.95 -0.93
N ILE A 89 -1.32 -22.69 -1.65
CA ILE A 89 -1.28 -22.79 -3.11
C ILE A 89 -1.62 -24.21 -3.56
N ALA A 90 -1.07 -25.22 -2.89
CA ALA A 90 -1.37 -26.64 -3.19
C ALA A 90 -2.86 -26.99 -3.00
N ARG A 91 -3.54 -26.39 -2.01
CA ARG A 91 -4.98 -26.60 -1.77
C ARG A 91 -5.86 -25.80 -2.72
N VAL A 92 -5.53 -24.53 -2.91
CA VAL A 92 -6.34 -23.59 -3.72
C VAL A 92 -6.16 -23.84 -5.21
N GLN A 93 -4.98 -24.25 -5.65
CA GLN A 93 -4.60 -24.43 -7.06
C GLN A 93 -4.99 -23.18 -7.89
N PRO A 94 -4.45 -22.00 -7.56
CA PRO A 94 -4.78 -20.78 -8.27
C PRO A 94 -4.17 -20.77 -9.68
N ASP A 95 -4.83 -20.09 -10.61
CA ASP A 95 -4.30 -19.83 -11.94
C ASP A 95 -3.32 -18.64 -11.94
N LEU A 96 -3.38 -17.76 -10.89
CA LEU A 96 -2.49 -16.62 -10.71
C LEU A 96 -2.52 -16.17 -9.25
N VAL A 97 -1.35 -15.74 -8.74
CA VAL A 97 -1.21 -15.12 -7.40
C VAL A 97 -1.03 -13.62 -7.53
N ILE A 98 -1.80 -12.84 -6.78
CA ILE A 98 -1.70 -11.38 -6.71
C ILE A 98 -1.01 -11.00 -5.40
N VAL A 99 0.03 -10.17 -5.49
CA VAL A 99 0.75 -9.60 -4.36
C VAL A 99 0.83 -8.08 -4.49
N TYR A 100 0.98 -7.38 -3.35
CA TYR A 100 0.92 -5.92 -3.29
C TYR A 100 2.14 -5.32 -2.57
N GLY A 101 2.77 -4.31 -3.17
CA GLY A 101 3.85 -3.55 -2.56
C GLY A 101 5.09 -4.38 -2.21
N ASP A 102 5.65 -4.20 -1.00
CA ASP A 102 7.02 -4.60 -0.68
C ASP A 102 7.20 -5.23 0.71
N THR A 103 6.13 -5.77 1.29
CA THR A 103 6.21 -6.39 2.62
C THR A 103 6.81 -7.81 2.59
N ASN A 104 7.09 -8.39 3.76
CA ASN A 104 7.49 -9.80 3.83
C ASN A 104 6.41 -10.74 3.30
N SER A 105 5.13 -10.38 3.45
CA SER A 105 3.99 -11.10 2.88
C SER A 105 4.03 -11.12 1.36
N THR A 106 4.41 -9.98 0.74
CA THR A 106 4.59 -9.84 -0.70
C THR A 106 5.67 -10.79 -1.21
N LEU A 107 6.85 -10.76 -0.57
CA LEU A 107 7.98 -11.62 -0.92
C LEU A 107 7.62 -13.10 -0.76
N ALA A 108 7.05 -13.48 0.38
CA ALA A 108 6.69 -14.86 0.65
C ALA A 108 5.65 -15.40 -0.35
N GLY A 109 4.62 -14.58 -0.67
CA GLY A 109 3.58 -14.93 -1.64
C GLY A 109 4.12 -15.12 -3.06
N ALA A 110 4.95 -14.17 -3.52
CA ALA A 110 5.56 -14.26 -4.84
C ALA A 110 6.51 -15.45 -4.97
N LEU A 111 7.35 -15.69 -3.95
CA LEU A 111 8.31 -16.78 -3.96
C LEU A 111 7.61 -18.14 -3.89
N ALA A 112 6.58 -18.31 -3.04
CA ALA A 112 5.79 -19.53 -2.97
C ALA A 112 5.13 -19.84 -4.33
N ALA A 113 4.50 -18.85 -4.94
CA ALA A 113 3.85 -19.00 -6.24
C ALA A 113 4.84 -19.37 -7.34
N ALA A 114 5.97 -18.65 -7.44
CA ALA A 114 7.00 -18.94 -8.44
C ALA A 114 7.58 -20.36 -8.32
N LYS A 115 7.83 -20.82 -7.08
CA LYS A 115 8.33 -22.20 -6.83
C LYS A 115 7.28 -23.28 -7.14
N SER A 116 6.01 -22.95 -7.04
CA SER A 116 4.89 -23.83 -7.39
C SER A 116 4.52 -23.76 -8.89
N GLY A 117 5.24 -22.97 -9.69
CA GLY A 117 4.97 -22.79 -11.12
C GLY A 117 3.71 -21.95 -11.40
N VAL A 118 3.19 -21.21 -10.41
CA VAL A 118 2.03 -20.35 -10.57
C VAL A 118 2.49 -18.94 -10.91
N PRO A 119 1.94 -18.30 -11.97
CA PRO A 119 2.30 -16.94 -12.34
C PRO A 119 1.93 -15.93 -11.25
N VAL A 120 2.77 -14.91 -11.12
CA VAL A 120 2.62 -13.84 -10.12
C VAL A 120 2.23 -12.53 -10.82
N ALA A 121 1.28 -11.80 -10.25
CA ALA A 121 0.96 -10.42 -10.57
C ALA A 121 1.37 -9.53 -9.40
N HIS A 122 2.26 -8.58 -9.64
CA HIS A 122 2.72 -7.63 -8.64
C HIS A 122 2.07 -6.27 -8.85
N VAL A 123 1.24 -5.85 -7.90
CA VAL A 123 0.62 -4.52 -7.86
C VAL A 123 1.53 -3.56 -7.09
N GLU A 124 1.81 -2.41 -7.67
CA GLU A 124 2.78 -1.40 -7.23
C GLU A 124 4.24 -1.85 -7.49
N ALA A 125 4.46 -2.40 -8.69
CA ALA A 125 5.77 -2.83 -9.17
C ALA A 125 6.68 -1.66 -9.60
N GLY A 126 7.99 -1.88 -9.58
CA GLY A 126 8.99 -0.96 -10.14
C GLY A 126 9.39 0.21 -9.25
N LEU A 127 8.89 0.30 -8.03
CA LEU A 127 9.36 1.32 -7.08
C LEU A 127 10.79 1.02 -6.63
N ARG A 128 11.63 2.06 -6.54
CA ARG A 128 13.03 1.95 -6.05
C ARG A 128 13.39 3.14 -5.17
N VAL A 129 14.04 2.84 -4.05
CA VAL A 129 14.72 3.81 -3.19
C VAL A 129 16.23 3.73 -3.42
N PHE A 130 16.70 2.60 -3.97
CA PHE A 130 18.12 2.27 -4.20
C PHE A 130 18.95 2.13 -2.91
N ASP A 131 18.30 1.98 -1.77
CA ASP A 131 18.94 1.69 -0.48
C ASP A 131 18.74 0.21 -0.08
N ARG A 132 19.74 -0.60 -0.36
CA ARG A 132 19.72 -2.04 -0.03
C ARG A 132 19.76 -2.37 1.46
N SER A 133 19.95 -1.38 2.33
CA SER A 133 19.81 -1.58 3.78
C SER A 133 18.34 -1.71 4.20
N MET A 134 17.41 -1.27 3.35
CA MET A 134 15.97 -1.40 3.58
C MET A 134 15.48 -2.80 3.19
N PRO A 135 14.85 -3.55 4.12
CA PRO A 135 14.25 -4.85 3.80
C PRO A 135 13.22 -4.77 2.67
N GLU A 136 12.45 -3.68 2.62
CA GLU A 136 11.43 -3.41 1.60
C GLU A 136 12.05 -3.31 0.20
N GLU A 137 13.26 -2.70 0.08
CA GLU A 137 13.95 -2.61 -1.21
C GLU A 137 14.35 -4.00 -1.74
N THR A 138 14.84 -4.86 -0.85
CA THR A 138 15.13 -6.25 -1.20
C THR A 138 13.86 -6.98 -1.65
N ASN A 139 12.76 -6.82 -0.92
CA ASN A 139 11.50 -7.48 -1.23
C ASN A 139 11.00 -7.08 -2.62
N ARG A 140 10.93 -5.77 -2.93
CA ARG A 140 10.36 -5.27 -4.19
C ARG A 140 11.18 -5.70 -5.40
N VAL A 141 12.51 -5.64 -5.30
CA VAL A 141 13.39 -6.09 -6.40
C VAL A 141 13.18 -7.58 -6.69
N VAL A 142 13.19 -8.42 -5.66
CA VAL A 142 13.01 -9.87 -5.84
C VAL A 142 11.61 -10.19 -6.40
N VAL A 143 10.57 -9.56 -5.87
CA VAL A 143 9.20 -9.79 -6.32
C VAL A 143 9.00 -9.36 -7.77
N ASP A 144 9.55 -8.21 -8.17
CA ASP A 144 9.48 -7.76 -9.56
C ASP A 144 10.10 -8.80 -10.51
N HIS A 145 11.28 -9.35 -10.17
CA HIS A 145 11.94 -10.37 -10.99
C HIS A 145 11.24 -11.75 -10.99
N LEU A 146 10.37 -12.03 -10.03
CA LEU A 146 9.57 -13.25 -10.00
C LEU A 146 8.22 -13.11 -10.72
N SER A 147 7.79 -11.89 -10.98
CA SER A 147 6.44 -11.60 -11.45
C SER A 147 6.29 -11.71 -12.96
N ARG A 148 5.19 -12.30 -13.41
CA ARG A 148 4.80 -12.38 -14.82
C ARG A 148 4.03 -11.15 -15.29
N LEU A 149 3.27 -10.52 -14.38
CA LEU A 149 2.58 -9.26 -14.62
C LEU A 149 3.05 -8.22 -13.59
N LEU A 150 3.47 -7.08 -14.07
CA LEU A 150 4.07 -5.98 -13.31
C LEU A 150 3.24 -4.73 -13.50
N PHE A 151 2.43 -4.38 -12.50
CA PHE A 151 1.53 -3.23 -12.54
C PHE A 151 2.21 -2.02 -11.89
N ALA A 152 2.82 -1.19 -12.72
CA ALA A 152 3.57 -0.02 -12.30
C ALA A 152 2.64 1.20 -12.09
N PRO A 153 2.79 1.93 -10.96
CA PRO A 153 1.95 3.10 -10.67
C PRO A 153 2.37 4.35 -11.45
N THR A 154 3.63 4.43 -11.91
CA THR A 154 4.19 5.62 -12.56
C THR A 154 5.11 5.24 -13.72
N ARG A 155 5.36 6.20 -14.63
CA ARG A 155 6.37 6.03 -15.71
C ARG A 155 7.79 5.90 -15.15
N ILE A 156 8.07 6.49 -14.00
CA ILE A 156 9.36 6.32 -13.30
C ILE A 156 9.53 4.86 -12.89
N ALA A 157 8.51 4.22 -12.34
CA ALA A 157 8.53 2.81 -11.99
C ALA A 157 8.74 1.91 -13.23
N VAL A 158 8.06 2.21 -14.35
CA VAL A 158 8.31 1.52 -15.65
C VAL A 158 9.76 1.67 -16.09
N ALA A 159 10.33 2.87 -15.97
CA ALA A 159 11.74 3.11 -16.34
C ALA A 159 12.73 2.36 -15.44
N HIS A 160 12.41 2.18 -14.14
CA HIS A 160 13.23 1.37 -13.24
C HIS A 160 13.22 -0.11 -13.67
N LEU A 161 12.05 -0.68 -13.94
CA LEU A 161 11.91 -2.05 -14.43
C LEU A 161 12.68 -2.27 -15.74
N ALA A 162 12.55 -1.35 -16.68
CA ALA A 162 13.26 -1.42 -17.95
C ALA A 162 14.80 -1.40 -17.78
N ARG A 163 15.33 -0.61 -16.84
CA ARG A 163 16.78 -0.59 -16.51
C ARG A 163 17.27 -1.92 -15.95
N GLU A 164 16.39 -2.69 -15.30
CA GLU A 164 16.66 -4.02 -14.77
C GLU A 164 16.39 -5.14 -15.79
N GLY A 165 16.05 -4.77 -17.05
CA GLY A 165 15.75 -5.73 -18.12
C GLY A 165 14.32 -6.30 -18.08
N LEU A 166 13.47 -5.79 -17.20
CA LEU A 166 12.07 -6.17 -17.10
C LEU A 166 11.23 -5.29 -18.00
N VAL A 167 10.88 -5.78 -19.17
CA VAL A 167 10.07 -5.05 -20.18
C VAL A 167 8.79 -5.80 -20.53
N GLU A 168 8.82 -7.14 -20.52
CA GLU A 168 7.64 -7.96 -20.77
C GLU A 168 6.72 -7.99 -19.53
N GLY A 169 5.42 -7.97 -19.76
CA GLY A 169 4.43 -8.00 -18.68
C GLY A 169 4.35 -6.73 -17.84
N VAL A 170 5.07 -5.66 -18.22
CA VAL A 170 5.01 -4.35 -17.54
C VAL A 170 3.85 -3.53 -18.08
N HIS A 171 2.98 -3.09 -17.14
CA HIS A 171 1.80 -2.29 -17.46
C HIS A 171 1.77 -1.04 -16.58
N HIS A 172 1.83 0.15 -17.18
CA HIS A 172 1.52 1.40 -16.47
C HIS A 172 0.02 1.53 -16.31
N VAL A 173 -0.48 1.31 -15.10
CA VAL A 173 -1.92 1.25 -14.81
C VAL A 173 -2.43 2.45 -14.01
N GLY A 174 -1.53 3.24 -13.44
CA GLY A 174 -1.87 4.23 -12.42
C GLY A 174 -1.77 3.63 -11.01
N ASP A 175 -2.20 4.38 -10.01
CA ASP A 175 -2.02 4.01 -8.61
C ASP A 175 -3.32 3.54 -7.96
N VAL A 176 -3.39 2.26 -7.58
CA VAL A 176 -4.54 1.67 -6.87
C VAL A 176 -4.86 2.37 -5.54
N MET A 177 -3.91 3.12 -4.96
CA MET A 177 -4.18 3.92 -3.77
C MET A 177 -5.10 5.09 -4.11
N GLN A 178 -5.01 5.68 -5.32
CA GLN A 178 -5.97 6.68 -5.78
C GLN A 178 -7.37 6.09 -5.89
N ASP A 179 -7.48 4.90 -6.49
CA ASP A 179 -8.77 4.16 -6.54
C ASP A 179 -9.35 3.93 -5.14
N ALA A 180 -8.48 3.54 -4.19
CA ALA A 180 -8.87 3.31 -2.81
C ALA A 180 -9.37 4.60 -2.13
N VAL A 181 -8.65 5.72 -2.28
CA VAL A 181 -9.04 7.02 -1.72
C VAL A 181 -10.39 7.46 -2.28
N LEU A 182 -10.58 7.38 -3.59
CA LEU A 182 -11.86 7.72 -4.24
C LEU A 182 -13.00 6.81 -3.77
N ALA A 183 -12.74 5.51 -3.67
CA ALA A 183 -13.74 4.55 -3.19
C ALA A 183 -14.12 4.80 -1.72
N MET A 184 -13.16 5.11 -0.85
CA MET A 184 -13.42 5.44 0.55
C MET A 184 -14.15 6.77 0.72
N ALA A 185 -13.83 7.78 -0.10
CA ALA A 185 -14.52 9.06 -0.11
C ALA A 185 -16.01 8.95 -0.47
N ALA A 186 -16.37 7.95 -1.29
CA ALA A 186 -17.76 7.68 -1.68
C ALA A 186 -18.56 6.90 -0.62
N LEU A 187 -17.92 6.37 0.42
CA LEU A 187 -18.60 5.61 1.46
C LEU A 187 -19.36 6.54 2.42
N PRO A 188 -20.60 6.17 2.81
CA PRO A 188 -21.38 6.97 3.74
C PRO A 188 -20.71 7.08 5.11
N VAL A 189 -20.92 8.21 5.79
CA VAL A 189 -20.49 8.38 7.17
C VAL A 189 -21.46 7.63 8.08
N ALA A 190 -20.98 6.60 8.75
CA ALA A 190 -21.74 5.93 9.80
C ALA A 190 -21.55 6.69 11.12
N GLY A 191 -22.62 7.27 11.65
CA GLY A 191 -22.58 8.00 12.93
C GLY A 191 -21.97 9.41 12.84
N GLU A 192 -21.48 9.89 13.99
CA GLU A 192 -20.84 11.21 14.08
C GLU A 192 -19.47 11.22 13.40
N SER A 193 -19.20 12.22 12.58
CA SER A 193 -17.91 12.33 11.89
C SER A 193 -16.77 12.55 12.87
N ILE A 194 -15.56 12.09 12.52
CA ILE A 194 -14.37 12.29 13.35
C ILE A 194 -14.08 13.78 13.58
N LEU A 195 -14.39 14.65 12.63
CA LEU A 195 -14.21 16.09 12.78
C LEU A 195 -15.11 16.64 13.89
N ALA A 196 -16.39 16.22 13.91
CA ALA A 196 -17.34 16.63 14.96
C ALA A 196 -16.91 16.10 16.33
N ARG A 197 -16.53 14.82 16.42
CA ARG A 197 -16.01 14.22 17.68
C ARG A 197 -14.80 14.95 18.26
N LEU A 198 -13.95 15.50 17.38
CA LEU A 198 -12.72 16.22 17.78
C LEU A 198 -12.89 17.74 17.82
N GLY A 199 -14.07 18.27 17.50
CA GLY A 199 -14.32 19.70 17.43
C GLY A 199 -13.46 20.43 16.38
N LEU A 200 -13.14 19.77 15.27
CA LEU A 200 -12.27 20.30 14.21
C LEU A 200 -13.11 20.98 13.12
N ALA A 201 -12.65 22.15 12.68
CA ALA A 201 -13.20 22.81 11.50
C ALA A 201 -12.35 22.49 10.26
N SER A 202 -13.01 22.39 9.09
CA SER A 202 -12.32 22.15 7.81
C SER A 202 -11.24 23.21 7.54
N ASN A 203 -10.09 22.78 7.06
CA ASN A 203 -8.90 23.58 6.79
C ASN A 203 -8.32 24.34 8.00
N ALA A 204 -8.74 24.01 9.23
CA ALA A 204 -8.29 24.65 10.46
C ALA A 204 -7.36 23.80 11.32
N TYR A 205 -6.84 22.69 10.79
CA TYR A 205 -5.90 21.80 11.46
C TYR A 205 -4.97 21.13 10.43
N ALA A 206 -3.86 20.58 10.93
CA ALA A 206 -3.00 19.68 10.17
C ALA A 206 -3.07 18.26 10.74
N VAL A 207 -2.83 17.26 9.90
CA VAL A 207 -2.68 15.85 10.31
C VAL A 207 -1.20 15.50 10.35
N ALA A 208 -0.76 14.80 11.40
CA ALA A 208 0.59 14.27 11.47
C ALA A 208 0.60 12.76 11.73
N THR A 209 1.60 12.05 11.20
CA THR A 209 1.89 10.65 11.56
C THR A 209 3.38 10.44 11.75
N LEU A 210 3.74 9.68 12.79
CA LEU A 210 5.10 9.25 13.10
C LEU A 210 5.05 7.78 13.54
N HIS A 211 5.70 6.89 12.78
CA HIS A 211 5.68 5.46 13.12
C HIS A 211 6.84 4.64 12.50
N ARG A 212 7.67 5.24 11.63
CA ARG A 212 8.81 4.51 11.05
C ARG A 212 9.88 4.19 12.09
N ALA A 213 10.53 3.05 11.90
CA ALA A 213 11.64 2.60 12.74
C ALA A 213 12.75 3.65 12.82
N ALA A 214 13.15 4.22 11.68
CA ALA A 214 14.17 5.27 11.62
C ALA A 214 13.85 6.48 12.51
N THR A 215 12.56 6.82 12.67
CA THR A 215 12.12 7.91 13.55
C THR A 215 12.00 7.43 15.00
N THR A 216 11.38 6.26 15.24
CA THR A 216 11.00 5.82 16.59
C THR A 216 12.12 5.10 17.36
N ASP A 217 13.14 4.59 16.67
CA ASP A 217 14.24 3.87 17.30
C ASP A 217 15.41 4.80 17.71
N SER A 218 15.37 6.07 17.30
CA SER A 218 16.34 7.11 17.64
C SER A 218 15.73 8.21 18.48
N ALA A 219 16.27 8.43 19.68
CA ALA A 219 15.84 9.54 20.55
C ALA A 219 16.00 10.91 19.86
N ALA A 220 17.11 11.12 19.13
CA ALA A 220 17.38 12.36 18.42
C ALA A 220 16.41 12.58 17.26
N ALA A 221 16.15 11.55 16.46
CA ALA A 221 15.23 11.63 15.33
C ALA A 221 13.78 11.90 15.78
N LEU A 222 13.32 11.18 16.83
CA LEU A 222 11.99 11.40 17.37
C LEU A 222 11.84 12.80 17.97
N ALA A 223 12.82 13.26 18.75
CA ALA A 223 12.80 14.60 19.33
C ALA A 223 12.82 15.70 18.26
N ALA A 224 13.59 15.52 17.19
CA ALA A 224 13.63 16.46 16.06
C ALA A 224 12.28 16.53 15.33
N ALA A 225 11.67 15.37 15.02
CA ALA A 225 10.37 15.30 14.36
C ALA A 225 9.25 15.91 15.21
N VAL A 226 9.18 15.54 16.50
CA VAL A 226 8.21 16.13 17.45
C VAL A 226 8.45 17.63 17.62
N GLY A 227 9.71 18.07 17.74
CA GLY A 227 10.06 19.46 17.79
C GLY A 227 9.60 20.25 16.55
N TYR A 228 9.70 19.65 15.36
CA TYR A 228 9.15 20.21 14.15
C TYR A 228 7.62 20.38 14.24
N LEU A 229 6.91 19.30 14.61
CA LEU A 229 5.45 19.34 14.75
C LEU A 229 4.98 20.38 15.78
N ARG A 230 5.66 20.49 16.91
CA ARG A 230 5.34 21.49 17.95
C ARG A 230 5.54 22.93 17.45
N ARG A 231 6.53 23.17 16.57
CA ARG A 231 6.68 24.49 15.93
C ARG A 231 5.50 24.79 15.00
N GLN A 232 5.03 23.80 14.24
CA GLN A 232 3.85 23.97 13.39
C GLN A 232 2.59 24.17 14.21
N ALA A 233 2.45 23.46 15.33
CA ALA A 233 1.30 23.57 16.23
C ALA A 233 1.09 24.97 16.85
N LYS A 234 2.12 25.82 16.85
CA LYS A 234 1.97 27.25 17.23
C LYS A 234 1.15 28.06 16.25
N ARG A 235 0.99 27.60 15.01
CA ARG A 235 0.28 28.29 13.93
C ARG A 235 -1.04 27.64 13.58
N LEU A 236 -1.10 26.31 13.67
CA LEU A 236 -2.24 25.52 13.27
C LEU A 236 -2.28 24.24 14.13
N PRO A 237 -3.40 23.91 14.80
CA PRO A 237 -3.51 22.66 15.56
C PRO A 237 -3.02 21.45 14.76
N VAL A 238 -2.16 20.62 15.34
CA VAL A 238 -1.64 19.40 14.72
C VAL A 238 -2.25 18.21 15.41
N VAL A 239 -3.09 17.49 14.68
CA VAL A 239 -3.72 16.24 15.12
C VAL A 239 -2.77 15.08 14.82
N LEU A 240 -2.39 14.35 15.84
CA LEU A 240 -1.48 13.21 15.77
C LEU A 240 -2.19 11.93 16.27
N PRO A 241 -2.75 11.09 15.36
CA PRO A 241 -3.12 9.73 15.72
C PRO A 241 -1.85 8.98 16.18
N LEU A 242 -1.76 8.73 17.48
CA LEU A 242 -0.52 8.29 18.10
C LEU A 242 -0.36 6.78 18.05
N HIS A 243 0.45 6.29 17.12
CA HIS A 243 0.77 4.86 16.99
C HIS A 243 1.40 4.30 18.27
N PRO A 244 1.05 3.07 18.71
CA PRO A 244 1.57 2.47 19.94
C PRO A 244 3.12 2.48 20.04
N ARG A 245 3.81 2.17 18.93
CA ARG A 245 5.27 2.24 18.86
C ARG A 245 5.80 3.64 19.17
N THR A 246 5.19 4.67 18.62
CA THR A 246 5.60 6.07 18.83
C THR A 246 5.31 6.51 20.27
N ARG A 247 4.18 6.08 20.84
CA ARG A 247 3.84 6.30 22.25
C ARG A 247 4.89 5.70 23.18
N GLN A 248 5.28 4.44 22.94
CA GLN A 248 6.30 3.75 23.71
C GLN A 248 7.68 4.42 23.55
N ALA A 249 8.05 4.80 22.33
CA ALA A 249 9.31 5.48 22.05
C ALA A 249 9.37 6.86 22.74
N ALA A 250 8.31 7.65 22.67
CA ALA A 250 8.23 8.94 23.35
C ALA A 250 8.39 8.81 24.86
N ALA A 251 7.69 7.84 25.47
CA ALA A 251 7.85 7.54 26.90
C ALA A 251 9.29 7.09 27.26
N ARG A 252 9.86 6.16 26.48
CA ARG A 252 11.22 5.63 26.69
C ARG A 252 12.29 6.70 26.61
N PHE A 253 12.16 7.63 25.67
CA PHE A 253 13.16 8.68 25.43
C PHE A 253 12.84 10.00 26.13
N GLY A 254 11.73 10.10 26.86
CA GLY A 254 11.31 11.33 27.54
C GLY A 254 10.96 12.47 26.57
N VAL A 255 10.45 12.15 25.38
CA VAL A 255 10.07 13.15 24.36
C VAL A 255 8.69 13.73 24.70
N ASP A 256 8.64 15.04 24.95
CA ASP A 256 7.44 15.77 25.30
C ASP A 256 6.54 16.02 24.07
N LEU A 257 5.32 15.46 24.09
CA LEU A 257 4.29 15.60 23.06
C LEU A 257 3.32 16.76 23.33
N SER A 258 3.55 17.57 24.36
CA SER A 258 2.66 18.69 24.70
C SER A 258 2.55 19.69 23.56
N GLY A 259 1.37 20.32 23.42
CA GLY A 259 1.06 21.24 22.33
C GLY A 259 0.63 20.57 21.01
N LEU A 260 0.60 19.24 20.95
CA LEU A 260 -0.03 18.47 19.88
C LEU A 260 -1.41 17.95 20.32
N THR A 261 -2.35 17.83 19.40
CA THR A 261 -3.64 17.19 19.64
C THR A 261 -3.49 15.68 19.45
N ILE A 262 -3.21 14.98 20.54
CA ILE A 262 -3.00 13.52 20.53
C ILE A 262 -4.35 12.83 20.53
N ILE A 263 -4.55 11.90 19.60
CA ILE A 263 -5.71 11.01 19.57
C ILE A 263 -5.26 9.55 19.46
N ASP A 264 -6.15 8.62 19.76
CA ASP A 264 -5.87 7.20 19.53
C ASP A 264 -5.79 6.89 18.02
N PRO A 265 -5.13 5.79 17.62
CA PRO A 265 -5.10 5.36 16.23
C PRO A 265 -6.52 5.25 15.66
N VAL A 266 -6.71 5.73 14.44
CA VAL A 266 -8.01 5.73 13.76
C VAL A 266 -8.06 4.71 12.65
N GLY A 267 -9.26 4.28 12.28
CA GLY A 267 -9.50 3.44 11.12
C GLY A 267 -9.23 4.16 9.79
N PRO A 268 -9.20 3.43 8.66
CA PRO A 268 -8.88 4.01 7.36
C PRO A 268 -9.88 5.08 6.94
N LEU A 269 -11.17 4.90 7.18
CA LEU A 269 -12.19 5.87 6.79
C LEU A 269 -12.05 7.19 7.57
N ASP A 270 -11.82 7.12 8.88
CA ASP A 270 -11.61 8.30 9.70
C ASP A 270 -10.32 9.03 9.31
N MET A 271 -9.24 8.28 8.97
CA MET A 271 -8.02 8.88 8.46
C MET A 271 -8.25 9.62 7.14
N GLN A 272 -8.98 9.03 6.19
CA GLN A 272 -9.29 9.68 4.93
C GLN A 272 -10.11 10.97 5.12
N ARG A 273 -11.05 10.98 6.08
CA ARG A 273 -11.82 12.19 6.43
C ARG A 273 -10.94 13.27 7.05
N LEU A 274 -10.04 12.89 7.97
CA LEU A 274 -9.06 13.82 8.51
C LEU A 274 -8.18 14.42 7.41
N LEU A 275 -7.74 13.62 6.45
CA LEU A 275 -6.92 14.08 5.31
C LEU A 275 -7.71 14.97 4.36
N ALA A 276 -8.97 14.64 4.06
CA ALA A 276 -9.80 15.41 3.15
C ALA A 276 -10.03 16.85 3.62
N ASP A 277 -10.12 17.04 4.93
CA ASP A 277 -10.47 18.33 5.54
C ASP A 277 -9.30 19.06 6.21
N CYS A 278 -8.09 18.49 6.25
CA CYS A 278 -6.94 19.18 6.85
C CYS A 278 -6.39 20.29 5.94
N ALA A 279 -5.61 21.21 6.51
CA ALA A 279 -4.88 22.25 5.78
C ALA A 279 -3.51 21.77 5.30
N ALA A 280 -2.88 20.80 6.01
CA ALA A 280 -1.57 20.27 5.68
C ALA A 280 -1.35 18.89 6.31
N VAL A 281 -0.40 18.14 5.76
CA VAL A 281 0.01 16.81 6.26
C VAL A 281 1.49 16.82 6.61
N PHE A 282 1.86 16.25 7.75
CA PHE A 282 3.23 16.05 8.22
C PHE A 282 3.45 14.56 8.47
N THR A 283 4.35 13.90 7.76
CA THR A 283 4.44 12.44 7.86
C THR A 283 5.84 11.87 7.60
N ASP A 284 6.17 10.78 8.28
CA ASP A 284 7.28 9.89 7.93
C ASP A 284 6.83 8.69 7.07
N SER A 285 5.51 8.54 6.82
CA SER A 285 4.92 7.45 6.04
C SER A 285 5.06 7.66 4.54
N GLY A 286 5.47 6.61 3.81
CA GLY A 286 5.48 6.63 2.34
C GLY A 286 4.06 6.75 1.76
N GLY A 287 3.13 5.92 2.22
CA GLY A 287 1.75 5.91 1.71
C GLY A 287 1.03 7.24 1.91
N LEU A 288 1.16 7.83 3.09
CA LEU A 288 0.44 9.06 3.41
C LEU A 288 0.87 10.28 2.57
N GLN A 289 2.08 10.28 2.02
CA GLN A 289 2.52 11.31 1.07
C GLN A 289 1.65 11.33 -0.19
N LYS A 290 1.35 10.14 -0.74
CA LYS A 290 0.46 10.01 -1.89
C LYS A 290 -1.00 10.32 -1.53
N GLU A 291 -1.46 9.81 -0.39
CA GLU A 291 -2.82 10.08 0.10
C GLU A 291 -3.04 11.59 0.27
N ALA A 292 -2.06 12.33 0.80
CA ALA A 292 -2.11 13.79 0.87
C ALA A 292 -2.28 14.42 -0.53
N TYR A 293 -1.52 13.95 -1.53
CA TYR A 293 -1.67 14.40 -2.90
C TYR A 293 -3.07 14.11 -3.46
N PHE A 294 -3.61 12.91 -3.25
CA PHE A 294 -4.95 12.55 -3.73
C PHE A 294 -6.05 13.42 -3.13
N HIS A 295 -5.87 13.87 -1.88
CA HIS A 295 -6.72 14.87 -1.24
C HIS A 295 -6.34 16.34 -1.55
N ARG A 296 -5.36 16.58 -2.46
CA ARG A 296 -4.88 17.93 -2.81
C ARG A 296 -4.38 18.73 -1.59
N LYS A 297 -3.74 18.04 -0.65
CA LYS A 297 -3.19 18.65 0.55
C LYS A 297 -1.67 18.79 0.45
N PRO A 298 -1.11 19.94 0.86
CA PRO A 298 0.33 20.09 0.95
C PRO A 298 0.89 19.14 2.01
N CYS A 299 1.96 18.42 1.64
CA CYS A 299 2.64 17.46 2.51
C CYS A 299 4.05 17.91 2.85
N VAL A 300 4.48 17.67 4.08
CA VAL A 300 5.90 17.71 4.46
C VAL A 300 6.32 16.33 4.90
N THR A 301 7.24 15.75 4.19
CA THR A 301 7.87 14.47 4.55
C THR A 301 8.92 14.70 5.62
N LEU A 302 8.71 14.11 6.80
CA LEU A 302 9.61 14.20 7.96
C LEU A 302 10.76 13.19 7.84
N ARG A 303 11.37 13.17 6.66
CA ARG A 303 12.52 12.33 6.26
C ARG A 303 13.43 13.16 5.36
N ASP A 304 14.66 12.71 5.18
CA ASP A 304 15.66 13.33 4.31
C ASP A 304 15.56 12.83 2.87
N ASP A 305 14.76 11.79 2.62
CA ASP A 305 14.50 11.15 1.33
C ASP A 305 13.02 10.81 1.12
N THR A 306 12.67 10.42 -0.09
CA THR A 306 11.35 9.86 -0.41
C THR A 306 11.40 8.99 -1.66
N GLU A 307 10.63 7.91 -1.66
CA GLU A 307 10.33 7.06 -2.81
C GLU A 307 9.38 7.74 -3.82
N TRP A 308 8.72 8.82 -3.42
CA TRP A 308 7.69 9.54 -4.20
C TRP A 308 8.21 10.91 -4.68
N SER A 309 9.34 10.90 -5.40
CA SER A 309 9.98 12.11 -5.90
C SER A 309 9.04 12.95 -6.78
N GLU A 310 8.13 12.32 -7.53
CA GLU A 310 7.14 13.00 -8.36
C GLU A 310 6.20 13.91 -7.56
N THR A 311 5.87 13.57 -6.32
CA THR A 311 5.05 14.45 -5.45
C THR A 311 5.81 15.70 -5.04
N VAL A 312 7.14 15.59 -4.87
CA VAL A 312 8.04 16.72 -4.59
C VAL A 312 8.21 17.57 -5.86
N ASP A 313 8.46 16.94 -7.00
CA ASP A 313 8.63 17.61 -8.27
C ASP A 313 7.37 18.34 -8.73
N ALA A 314 6.21 17.79 -8.40
CA ALA A 314 4.91 18.40 -8.67
C ALA A 314 4.46 19.44 -7.62
N GLY A 315 5.30 19.76 -6.63
CA GLY A 315 5.05 20.82 -5.65
C GLY A 315 3.94 20.54 -4.63
N TRP A 316 3.53 19.28 -4.47
CA TRP A 316 2.55 18.87 -3.47
C TRP A 316 3.19 18.38 -2.18
N ASN A 317 4.44 17.94 -2.28
CA ASN A 317 5.25 17.48 -1.16
C ASN A 317 6.57 18.24 -1.11
N ARG A 318 7.19 18.27 0.05
CA ARG A 318 8.59 18.66 0.24
C ARG A 318 9.19 17.88 1.39
N LEU A 319 10.49 17.69 1.36
CA LEU A 319 11.22 17.20 2.52
C LEU A 319 11.29 18.29 3.60
N TRP A 320 11.33 17.91 4.85
CA TRP A 320 11.43 18.88 5.96
C TRP A 320 12.73 19.69 5.95
N THR A 321 13.76 19.19 5.26
CA THR A 321 15.06 19.85 5.04
C THR A 321 14.99 20.99 4.00
N THR A 322 13.90 21.07 3.21
CA THR A 322 13.68 22.14 2.24
C THR A 322 12.69 23.15 2.78
N ALA A 323 12.91 24.45 2.47
CA ALA A 323 12.06 25.53 2.96
C ALA A 323 10.75 25.62 2.18
N ASP A 324 10.82 25.51 0.85
CA ASP A 324 9.74 25.88 -0.05
C ASP A 324 9.24 24.69 -0.88
N TYR A 325 7.97 24.76 -1.30
CA TYR A 325 7.40 23.87 -2.29
C TYR A 325 7.76 24.34 -3.70
N ARG A 326 7.92 23.41 -4.64
CA ARG A 326 7.96 23.73 -6.06
C ARG A 326 6.59 24.24 -6.55
N PRO A 327 6.49 24.87 -7.73
CA PRO A 327 5.19 25.21 -8.31
C PRO A 327 4.31 23.98 -8.49
N ARG A 328 3.04 24.07 -8.08
CA ARG A 328 2.09 22.94 -8.14
C ARG A 328 1.71 22.62 -9.57
N ARG A 329 1.69 21.32 -9.86
CA ARG A 329 1.18 20.73 -11.10
C ARG A 329 0.50 19.40 -10.82
N GLU A 330 -0.33 18.94 -11.73
CA GLU A 330 -0.94 17.60 -11.65
C GLU A 330 0.11 16.51 -11.94
N ILE A 331 -0.13 15.33 -11.38
CA ILE A 331 0.66 14.12 -11.64
C ILE A 331 -0.23 13.16 -12.43
N ASP A 332 -0.09 13.18 -13.75
CA ASP A 332 -0.90 12.34 -14.65
C ASP A 332 -0.60 10.84 -14.50
N ASP A 333 0.57 10.52 -13.98
CA ASP A 333 1.04 9.14 -13.86
C ASP A 333 0.16 8.27 -12.97
N TYR A 334 -0.47 8.85 -11.95
CA TYR A 334 -1.33 8.10 -11.03
C TYR A 334 -2.68 7.69 -11.64
N GLY A 335 -3.03 8.22 -12.80
CA GLY A 335 -4.28 7.90 -13.51
C GLY A 335 -5.49 8.67 -12.97
N THR A 336 -6.68 8.12 -13.19
CA THR A 336 -7.97 8.77 -12.87
C THR A 336 -8.82 7.98 -11.89
N GLY A 337 -8.28 6.95 -11.26
CA GLY A 337 -9.02 6.07 -10.35
C GLY A 337 -9.61 4.84 -11.05
N ASP A 338 -8.94 4.38 -12.10
CA ASP A 338 -9.30 3.21 -12.91
C ASP A 338 -8.19 2.13 -12.93
N ALA A 339 -7.18 2.26 -12.07
CA ALA A 339 -6.04 1.34 -12.00
C ALA A 339 -6.48 -0.10 -11.70
N ALA A 340 -7.40 -0.28 -10.76
CA ALA A 340 -7.93 -1.58 -10.40
C ALA A 340 -8.64 -2.28 -11.58
N GLU A 341 -9.44 -1.54 -12.34
CA GLU A 341 -10.13 -2.07 -13.52
C GLU A 341 -9.12 -2.50 -14.61
N ARG A 342 -8.08 -1.69 -14.85
CA ARG A 342 -7.00 -2.01 -15.81
C ARG A 342 -6.23 -3.25 -15.40
N ILE A 343 -5.93 -3.40 -14.10
CA ILE A 343 -5.28 -4.59 -13.54
C ILE A 343 -6.12 -5.83 -13.84
N VAL A 344 -7.40 -5.81 -13.46
CA VAL A 344 -8.29 -6.97 -13.61
C VAL A 344 -8.52 -7.32 -15.09
N GLN A 345 -8.71 -6.33 -15.97
CA GLN A 345 -8.81 -6.56 -17.41
C GLN A 345 -7.53 -7.18 -17.99
N THR A 346 -6.36 -6.78 -17.50
CA THR A 346 -5.08 -7.33 -17.96
C THR A 346 -4.91 -8.77 -17.48
N ILE A 347 -5.25 -9.05 -16.21
CA ILE A 347 -5.25 -10.43 -15.68
C ILE A 347 -6.22 -11.32 -16.47
N ALA A 348 -7.45 -10.86 -16.74
CA ALA A 348 -8.42 -11.63 -17.49
C ALA A 348 -7.90 -11.98 -18.91
N ARG A 349 -7.29 -11.02 -19.60
CA ARG A 349 -6.66 -11.25 -20.92
C ARG A 349 -5.51 -12.23 -20.85
N PHE A 350 -4.65 -12.12 -19.84
CA PHE A 350 -3.53 -13.03 -19.62
C PHE A 350 -4.01 -14.47 -19.44
N LEU A 351 -4.97 -14.71 -18.56
CA LEU A 351 -5.51 -16.05 -18.31
C LEU A 351 -6.26 -16.63 -19.52
N ALA A 352 -6.93 -15.79 -20.31
CA ALA A 352 -7.60 -16.22 -21.53
C ALA A 352 -6.59 -16.65 -22.60
N ALA A 353 -5.46 -15.97 -22.73
CA ALA A 353 -4.39 -16.31 -23.67
C ALA A 353 -3.68 -17.62 -23.27
N ASP A 354 -3.44 -17.85 -21.98
CA ASP A 354 -2.77 -19.03 -21.45
C ASP A 354 -3.68 -20.29 -21.54
N SER A 355 -4.99 -20.09 -21.59
CA SER A 355 -6.01 -21.17 -21.74
C SER A 355 -6.26 -21.57 -23.19
N ALA A 356 -5.73 -20.81 -24.16
CA ALA A 356 -5.89 -21.15 -25.58
C ALA A 356 -5.02 -22.40 -25.90
N PRO A 357 -5.61 -23.48 -26.49
CA PRO A 357 -4.82 -24.65 -26.88
C PRO A 357 -3.72 -24.20 -27.87
N MET A 358 -2.48 -24.54 -27.58
CA MET A 358 -1.41 -24.38 -28.55
C MET A 358 -1.85 -25.03 -29.86
N ALA A 359 -2.09 -24.20 -30.88
CA ALA A 359 -2.33 -24.71 -32.23
C ALA A 359 -1.12 -25.60 -32.56
N ALA A 360 -1.38 -26.90 -32.74
CA ALA A 360 -0.38 -27.85 -33.14
C ALA A 360 0.26 -27.32 -34.43
N THR A 361 1.46 -26.78 -34.31
CA THR A 361 2.33 -26.54 -35.48
C THR A 361 2.60 -27.89 -36.08
N GLY A 362 1.78 -28.22 -37.11
CA GLY A 362 1.96 -29.46 -37.87
C GLY A 362 3.36 -29.51 -38.40
N ALA A 363 4.10 -30.51 -37.94
CA ALA A 363 5.27 -31.00 -38.62
C ALA A 363 4.81 -31.48 -39.99
N GLN A 364 5.13 -30.70 -41.04
CA GLN A 364 5.21 -31.24 -42.36
C GLN A 364 6.66 -31.63 -42.60
N ALA A 365 6.80 -32.91 -42.94
CA ALA A 365 8.01 -33.64 -43.26
C ALA A 365 8.81 -33.01 -44.42
#